data_43c9120acf05975abd7979b6da8d0a14
#
_entry.id   43c9120acf05975abd7979b6da8d0a14
#
_cell.length_a   1.000
_cell.length_b   1.000
_cell.length_c   1.000
_cell.angle_alpha   90.00
_cell.angle_beta   90.00
_cell.angle_gamma   90.00
#
_symmetry.space_group_name_H-M   'P 1'
#
loop_
_entity.id
_entity.type
_entity.pdbx_description
1 polymer ?
#
loop_
_entity_poly.entity_id
_entity_poly.type
_entity_poly.pdbx_seq_one_letter_code
_entity_poly.pdbx_strand_id
1 'polypeptide(L)'
;MTGTPNVQVGNITVTGDLTVQGTTNSETSTDTTVTGIMTARSINVGAVGGIGVTFDQGGGVFSGIVTSHTLKASNALYLPLYTTTTRDAGSFTQGAVIFNTTVKKLEYYDGTSWKSIPEVSTGLVLALDS
;
A
#
# COMPACT_ATOMS: atom_id res chain seq x y z
N MET A 1 19.60 -36.47 -30.77
CA MET A 1 20.24 -35.44 -29.96
C MET A 1 19.50 -35.35 -28.63
N THR A 2 20.17 -35.67 -27.60
CA THR A 2 19.62 -35.66 -26.24
C THR A 2 20.22 -34.46 -25.49
N GLY A 3 19.56 -33.33 -25.48
CA GLY A 3 19.99 -32.16 -24.73
C GLY A 3 19.29 -30.92 -25.25
N THR A 4 19.03 -29.99 -24.34
CA THR A 4 18.52 -28.68 -24.69
C THR A 4 19.68 -27.82 -25.19
N PRO A 5 19.63 -27.31 -26.43
CA PRO A 5 20.68 -26.43 -26.92
C PRO A 5 20.67 -25.10 -26.16
N ASN A 6 21.84 -24.66 -25.77
CA ASN A 6 22.03 -23.30 -25.25
C ASN A 6 22.27 -22.35 -26.43
N VAL A 7 21.51 -21.27 -26.47
CA VAL A 7 21.70 -20.22 -27.47
C VAL A 7 22.30 -19.01 -26.76
N GLN A 8 23.50 -18.62 -27.16
CA GLN A 8 24.13 -17.39 -26.68
C GLN A 8 23.99 -16.32 -27.78
N VAL A 9 23.33 -15.24 -27.42
CA VAL A 9 23.13 -14.09 -28.30
C VAL A 9 23.50 -12.80 -27.58
N GLY A 10 24.09 -11.85 -28.30
CA GLY A 10 24.42 -10.55 -27.74
C GLY A 10 23.16 -9.72 -27.44
N ASN A 11 22.32 -9.56 -28.46
CA ASN A 11 21.07 -8.82 -28.33
C ASN A 11 19.93 -9.60 -29.00
N ILE A 12 18.77 -9.56 -28.40
CA ILE A 12 17.53 -10.09 -28.99
C ILE A 12 16.54 -8.93 -29.13
N THR A 13 16.09 -8.69 -30.35
CA THR A 13 15.02 -7.74 -30.62
C THR A 13 13.79 -8.52 -31.08
N VAL A 14 12.72 -8.44 -30.31
CA VAL A 14 11.43 -9.03 -30.66
C VAL A 14 10.47 -7.88 -30.97
N THR A 15 10.01 -7.84 -32.24
CA THR A 15 9.11 -6.79 -32.70
C THR A 15 7.63 -7.12 -32.50
N GLY A 16 7.33 -8.33 -32.07
CA GLY A 16 5.98 -8.79 -31.73
C GLY A 16 5.95 -9.35 -30.33
N ASP A 17 5.16 -10.38 -30.11
CA ASP A 17 4.98 -11.01 -28.83
C ASP A 17 6.13 -11.97 -28.50
N LEU A 18 6.63 -11.91 -27.29
CA LEU A 18 7.57 -12.88 -26.74
C LEU A 18 6.85 -13.76 -25.70
N THR A 19 6.74 -15.05 -26.01
CA THR A 19 6.23 -16.03 -25.05
C THR A 19 7.36 -16.88 -24.53
N VAL A 20 7.61 -16.83 -23.24
CA VAL A 20 8.58 -17.68 -22.56
C VAL A 20 7.82 -18.74 -21.76
N GLN A 21 7.96 -20.02 -22.20
CA GLN A 21 7.39 -21.15 -21.48
C GLN A 21 8.45 -21.70 -20.54
N GLY A 22 8.34 -21.41 -19.28
CA GLY A 22 9.30 -21.86 -18.28
C GLY A 22 9.77 -20.74 -17.37
N THR A 23 10.93 -20.92 -16.78
CA THR A 23 11.52 -19.98 -15.86
C THR A 23 12.51 -19.07 -16.59
N THR A 24 12.32 -17.78 -16.47
CA THR A 24 13.33 -16.79 -16.90
C THR A 24 14.21 -16.48 -15.70
N ASN A 25 15.48 -16.85 -15.79
CA ASN A 25 16.46 -16.56 -14.76
C ASN A 25 17.38 -15.45 -15.28
N SER A 26 17.35 -14.29 -14.62
CA SER A 26 18.27 -13.20 -14.93
C SER A 26 19.16 -12.97 -13.71
N GLU A 27 20.44 -13.34 -13.85
CA GLU A 27 21.40 -13.16 -12.75
C GLU A 27 21.95 -11.73 -12.65
N THR A 28 21.94 -11.01 -13.74
CA THR A 28 22.37 -9.62 -13.78
C THR A 28 21.48 -8.84 -14.73
N SER A 29 20.39 -8.31 -14.22
CA SER A 29 19.62 -7.30 -14.92
C SER A 29 19.92 -5.96 -14.31
N THR A 30 20.54 -5.09 -15.08
CA THR A 30 20.71 -3.71 -14.65
C THR A 30 19.41 -2.93 -14.72
N ASP A 31 18.63 -3.14 -15.78
CA ASP A 31 17.36 -2.45 -15.94
C ASP A 31 16.34 -3.31 -16.68
N THR A 32 15.13 -3.37 -16.17
CA THR A 32 13.96 -3.90 -16.87
C THR A 32 12.92 -2.79 -16.97
N THR A 33 12.70 -2.29 -18.18
CA THR A 33 11.70 -1.26 -18.43
C THR A 33 10.46 -1.88 -19.06
N VAL A 34 9.33 -1.76 -18.37
CA VAL A 34 8.02 -2.13 -18.90
C VAL A 34 7.22 -0.87 -19.14
N THR A 35 6.97 -0.53 -20.40
CA THR A 35 6.20 0.68 -20.77
C THR A 35 4.70 0.45 -20.80
N GLY A 36 4.25 -0.77 -20.60
CA GLY A 36 2.85 -1.16 -20.55
C GLY A 36 2.41 -1.65 -19.18
N ILE A 37 1.49 -2.59 -19.18
CA ILE A 37 0.96 -3.21 -17.98
C ILE A 37 1.80 -4.45 -17.64
N MET A 38 2.31 -4.51 -16.41
CA MET A 38 2.93 -5.71 -15.87
C MET A 38 1.91 -6.43 -14.97
N THR A 39 1.51 -7.63 -15.37
CA THR A 39 0.67 -8.50 -14.54
C THR A 39 1.53 -9.60 -13.95
N ALA A 40 1.67 -9.60 -12.64
CA ALA A 40 2.44 -10.60 -11.92
C ALA A 40 1.63 -11.17 -10.74
N ARG A 41 1.79 -12.47 -10.48
CA ARG A 41 1.20 -13.09 -9.29
C ARG A 41 1.83 -12.55 -8.01
N SER A 42 3.12 -12.32 -8.04
CA SER A 42 3.86 -11.71 -6.95
C SER A 42 5.07 -10.95 -7.49
N ILE A 43 5.37 -9.83 -6.87
CA ILE A 43 6.59 -9.07 -7.10
C ILE A 43 7.35 -9.07 -5.78
N ASN A 44 8.47 -9.80 -5.74
CA ASN A 44 9.36 -9.80 -4.60
C ASN A 44 10.50 -8.82 -4.86
N VAL A 45 10.51 -7.74 -4.12
CA VAL A 45 11.65 -6.82 -4.08
C VAL A 45 12.50 -7.24 -2.89
N GLY A 46 13.48 -8.10 -3.16
CA GLY A 46 14.39 -8.62 -2.15
C GLY A 46 15.33 -7.52 -1.66
N ALA A 47 15.41 -7.39 -0.36
CA ALA A 47 16.29 -6.41 0.25
C ALA A 47 17.64 -7.01 0.62
N VAL A 48 18.66 -6.63 -0.13
CA VAL A 48 19.99 -6.49 0.47
C VAL A 48 20.37 -5.02 0.29
N GLY A 49 20.25 -4.23 1.33
CA GLY A 49 20.71 -2.85 1.31
C GLY A 49 19.68 -1.76 1.05
N GLY A 50 18.43 -1.96 1.46
CA GLY A 50 17.48 -0.84 1.55
C GLY A 50 16.86 -0.40 0.22
N ILE A 51 16.38 -1.33 -0.56
CA ILE A 51 15.72 -1.03 -1.82
C ILE A 51 14.23 -0.85 -1.60
N GLY A 52 13.70 0.26 -2.05
CA GLY A 52 12.28 0.57 -2.02
C GLY A 52 11.60 0.33 -3.36
N VAL A 53 10.29 0.25 -3.31
CA VAL A 53 9.44 0.42 -4.49
C VAL A 53 9.05 1.89 -4.54
N THR A 54 9.38 2.56 -5.64
CA THR A 54 9.00 3.94 -5.86
C THR A 54 7.85 4.00 -6.87
N PHE A 55 6.78 4.66 -6.49
CA PHE A 55 5.69 5.01 -7.38
C PHE A 55 5.76 6.52 -7.62
N ASP A 56 6.04 6.92 -8.86
CA ASP A 56 6.12 8.33 -9.24
C ASP A 56 4.81 8.83 -9.82
N GLN A 57 4.51 10.09 -9.56
CA GLN A 57 3.43 10.90 -10.14
C GLN A 57 2.01 10.38 -10.06
N GLY A 58 1.77 9.10 -10.21
CA GLY A 58 0.42 8.53 -10.18
C GLY A 58 0.06 7.82 -8.88
N GLY A 59 1.05 7.62 -8.01
CA GLY A 59 0.86 6.85 -6.80
C GLY A 59 0.65 5.37 -7.03
N GLY A 60 0.23 4.67 -6.01
CA GLY A 60 -0.11 3.24 -6.05
C GLY A 60 -1.51 2.99 -5.51
N VAL A 61 -2.27 2.11 -6.15
CA VAL A 61 -3.56 1.66 -5.66
C VAL A 61 -3.41 0.25 -5.08
N PHE A 62 -3.69 0.11 -3.81
CA PHE A 62 -3.69 -1.16 -3.11
C PHE A 62 -5.13 -1.54 -2.77
N SER A 63 -5.63 -2.61 -3.36
CA SER A 63 -7.00 -3.08 -3.10
C SER A 63 -7.10 -4.02 -1.89
N GLY A 64 -5.99 -4.29 -1.23
CA GLY A 64 -5.90 -5.17 -0.07
C GLY A 64 -5.22 -4.50 1.11
N ILE A 65 -4.61 -5.31 1.96
CA ILE A 65 -3.91 -4.87 3.16
C ILE A 65 -2.48 -4.48 2.81
N VAL A 66 -2.05 -3.31 3.26
CA VAL A 66 -0.65 -2.90 3.25
C VAL A 66 -0.06 -3.12 4.64
N THR A 67 0.90 -4.03 4.73
CA THR A 67 1.64 -4.28 5.97
C THR A 67 3.01 -3.61 5.86
N SER A 68 3.29 -2.68 6.75
CA SER A 68 4.56 -1.97 6.80
C SER A 68 5.06 -1.88 8.24
N HIS A 69 6.38 -1.86 8.41
CA HIS A 69 6.97 -1.61 9.73
C HIS A 69 6.71 -0.17 10.19
N THR A 70 6.82 0.78 9.27
CA THR A 70 6.52 2.19 9.50
C THR A 70 5.87 2.77 8.26
N LEU A 71 4.75 3.46 8.44
CA LEU A 71 4.09 4.22 7.38
C LEU A 71 4.26 5.71 7.65
N LYS A 72 4.89 6.42 6.72
CA LYS A 72 5.10 7.86 6.80
C LYS A 72 4.45 8.55 5.60
N ALA A 73 3.53 9.45 5.85
CA ALA A 73 3.00 10.37 4.86
C ALA A 73 3.78 11.69 4.91
N SER A 74 4.26 12.18 3.78
CA SER A 74 5.07 13.41 3.74
C SER A 74 4.22 14.69 3.82
N ASN A 75 2.96 14.62 3.47
CA ASN A 75 2.05 15.77 3.49
C ASN A 75 0.85 15.50 4.40
N ALA A 76 -0.02 14.60 4.01
CA ALA A 76 -1.21 14.26 4.78
C ALA A 76 -1.57 12.79 4.64
N LEU A 77 -2.15 12.22 5.66
CA LEU A 77 -2.80 10.92 5.61
C LEU A 77 -4.31 11.15 5.55
N TYR A 78 -4.92 10.75 4.44
CA TYR A 78 -6.37 10.81 4.29
C TYR A 78 -6.99 9.53 4.84
N LEU A 79 -7.75 9.69 5.90
CA LEU A 79 -8.46 8.58 6.54
C LEU A 79 -9.76 8.27 5.81
N PRO A 80 -10.28 7.04 5.95
CA PRO A 80 -11.60 6.71 5.45
C PRO A 80 -12.67 7.63 6.03
N LEU A 81 -13.59 8.08 5.18
CA LEU A 81 -14.68 8.97 5.55
C LEU A 81 -15.95 8.16 5.76
N TYR A 82 -16.54 8.27 6.93
CA TYR A 82 -17.80 7.63 7.27
C TYR A 82 -18.77 8.63 7.87
N THR A 83 -20.05 8.48 7.58
CA THR A 83 -21.09 9.09 8.41
C THR A 83 -21.31 8.20 9.63
N THR A 84 -21.94 8.72 10.68
CA THR A 84 -22.32 7.89 11.84
C THR A 84 -23.13 6.66 11.41
N THR A 85 -24.06 6.82 10.50
CA THR A 85 -24.92 5.72 10.00
C THR A 85 -24.11 4.66 9.26
N THR A 86 -23.22 5.06 8.34
CA THR A 86 -22.43 4.08 7.57
C THR A 86 -21.36 3.42 8.42
N ARG A 87 -20.81 4.15 9.40
CA ARG A 87 -19.90 3.60 10.40
C ARG A 87 -20.60 2.49 11.22
N ASP A 88 -21.79 2.77 11.74
CA ASP A 88 -22.50 1.83 12.61
C ASP A 88 -23.02 0.59 11.85
N ALA A 89 -23.21 0.70 10.54
CA ALA A 89 -23.55 -0.42 9.68
C ALA A 89 -22.35 -1.29 9.28
N GLY A 90 -21.12 -0.82 9.51
CA GLY A 90 -19.89 -1.52 9.14
C GLY A 90 -19.41 -2.48 10.23
N SER A 91 -18.53 -3.39 9.84
CA SER A 91 -17.83 -4.26 10.79
C SER A 91 -16.37 -3.83 10.86
N PHE A 92 -15.92 -3.56 12.07
CA PHE A 92 -14.56 -3.04 12.29
C PHE A 92 -13.85 -3.86 13.37
N THR A 93 -12.54 -3.92 13.22
CA THR A 93 -11.67 -4.53 14.21
C THR A 93 -11.08 -3.45 15.11
N GLN A 94 -10.77 -3.80 16.33
CA GLN A 94 -10.08 -2.92 17.29
C GLN A 94 -8.87 -2.23 16.65
N GLY A 95 -8.75 -0.93 16.84
CA GLY A 95 -7.68 -0.12 16.28
C GLY A 95 -8.03 0.56 14.95
N ALA A 96 -9.22 0.32 14.39
CA ALA A 96 -9.68 1.07 13.22
C ALA A 96 -9.77 2.56 13.54
N VAL A 97 -9.32 3.41 12.63
CA VAL A 97 -9.37 4.88 12.73
C VAL A 97 -10.05 5.44 11.49
N ILE A 98 -11.01 6.32 11.69
CA ILE A 98 -11.77 6.96 10.62
C ILE A 98 -11.97 8.45 10.91
N PHE A 99 -12.40 9.18 9.90
CA PHE A 99 -12.98 10.50 10.09
C PHE A 99 -14.50 10.43 9.93
N ASN A 100 -15.23 10.74 10.98
CA ASN A 100 -16.69 10.79 10.96
C ASN A 100 -17.16 12.14 10.44
N THR A 101 -17.78 12.15 9.28
CA THR A 101 -18.24 13.37 8.60
C THR A 101 -19.50 13.97 9.20
N THR A 102 -20.29 13.20 9.94
CA THR A 102 -21.49 13.70 10.62
C THR A 102 -21.12 14.57 11.82
N VAL A 103 -20.21 14.08 12.67
CA VAL A 103 -19.77 14.81 13.86
C VAL A 103 -18.48 15.61 13.60
N LYS A 104 -17.85 15.45 12.44
CA LYS A 104 -16.61 16.12 12.03
C LYS A 104 -15.46 15.87 13.00
N LYS A 105 -15.27 14.61 13.38
CA LYS A 105 -14.25 14.20 14.34
C LYS A 105 -13.50 12.96 13.86
N LEU A 106 -12.26 12.86 14.30
CA LEU A 106 -11.52 11.62 14.29
C LEU A 106 -12.10 10.66 15.31
N GLU A 107 -12.32 9.43 14.90
CA GLU A 107 -12.82 8.38 15.77
C GLU A 107 -11.96 7.12 15.62
N TYR A 108 -11.85 6.39 16.70
CA TYR A 108 -11.23 5.06 16.71
C TYR A 108 -12.15 4.05 17.36
N TYR A 109 -12.01 2.81 16.93
CA TYR A 109 -12.77 1.69 17.48
C TYR A 109 -11.93 0.96 18.53
N ASP A 110 -12.41 0.92 19.77
CA ASP A 110 -11.70 0.29 20.88
C ASP A 110 -11.94 -1.23 21.00
N GLY A 111 -12.67 -1.80 20.05
CA GLY A 111 -13.10 -3.19 20.06
C GLY A 111 -14.53 -3.40 20.57
N THR A 112 -15.10 -2.37 21.19
CA THR A 112 -16.48 -2.42 21.76
C THR A 112 -17.32 -1.26 21.25
N SER A 113 -16.72 -0.08 21.16
CA SER A 113 -17.42 1.13 20.75
C SER A 113 -16.51 2.12 20.05
N TRP A 114 -17.12 3.05 19.34
CA TRP A 114 -16.40 4.17 18.74
C TRP A 114 -16.15 5.27 19.76
N LYS A 115 -14.92 5.77 19.77
CA LYS A 115 -14.46 6.86 20.62
C LYS A 115 -13.99 8.02 19.75
N SER A 116 -14.41 9.21 20.07
CA SER A 116 -13.89 10.43 19.44
C SER A 116 -12.60 10.86 20.10
N ILE A 117 -11.66 11.36 19.28
CA ILE A 117 -10.50 12.05 19.80
C ILE A 117 -10.95 13.46 20.19
N PRO A 118 -10.84 13.86 21.48
CA PRO A 118 -11.35 15.14 21.94
C PRO A 118 -10.50 16.29 21.42
N GLU A 119 -11.16 17.41 21.07
CA GLU A 119 -10.49 18.67 20.87
C GLU A 119 -10.14 19.29 22.21
N VAL A 120 -8.90 19.74 22.34
CA VAL A 120 -8.48 20.56 23.49
C VAL A 120 -8.45 22.02 23.03
N SER A 121 -9.39 22.79 23.47
CA SER A 121 -9.41 24.24 23.25
C SER A 121 -8.33 24.93 24.08
N THR A 122 -7.53 25.77 23.43
CA THR A 122 -6.55 26.61 24.12
C THR A 122 -7.28 27.56 25.06
N GLY A 123 -6.93 27.57 26.34
CA GLY A 123 -7.57 28.43 27.38
C GLY A 123 -8.74 27.76 28.08
N LEU A 124 -9.11 26.53 27.71
CA LEU A 124 -10.04 25.77 28.52
C LEU A 124 -9.33 25.28 29.77
N VAL A 125 -9.61 25.91 30.83
CA VAL A 125 -9.25 25.41 32.17
C VAL A 125 -10.26 24.31 32.47
N LEU A 126 -9.82 23.06 32.36
CA LEU A 126 -10.58 21.99 32.97
C LEU A 126 -10.61 22.25 34.48
N ALA A 127 -11.66 22.86 34.95
CA ALA A 127 -11.94 22.85 36.36
C ALA A 127 -12.15 21.40 36.75
N LEU A 128 -11.10 20.80 37.21
CA LEU A 128 -11.20 19.53 37.91
C LEU A 128 -11.88 19.87 39.23
N ASP A 129 -13.17 19.82 39.19
CA ASP A 129 -13.88 19.85 40.41
C ASP A 129 -13.57 18.63 41.23
N SER A 130 -12.92 18.95 42.28
CA SER A 130 -12.84 18.05 43.39
C SER A 130 -14.20 17.49 43.77
#